data_af80e495995ed4ac286b05c3147becbc
#
_entry.id   af80e495995ed4ac286b05c3147becbc
#
_cell.length_a   1.000
_cell.length_b   1.000
_cell.length_c   1.000
_cell.angle_alpha   90.00
_cell.angle_beta   90.00
_cell.angle_gamma   90.00
#
_symmetry.space_group_name_H-M   'P 1'
#
loop_
_entity.id
_entity.type
_entity.pdbx_description
1 polymer ?
#
loop_
_entity_poly.entity_id
_entity_poly.type
_entity_poly.pdbx_seq_one_letter_code
_entity_poly.pdbx_strand_id
1 'polypeptide(L)' 'MKSEEFRERRQELNGWTVNIVSYRIGERFYCTIDNVDPGARFARAEGATRDEAESTAIEKATRYLQQTRRFPAS' A
#
# COMPACT_ATOMS: atom_id res chain seq x y z
N MET A 1 15.79 6.22 14.31
CA MET A 1 15.65 6.77 13.02
C MET A 1 14.30 7.37 12.83
N LYS A 2 14.19 8.52 12.21
CA LYS A 2 12.93 9.12 12.05
C LYS A 2 12.41 8.97 10.70
N SER A 3 11.16 8.66 10.54
CA SER A 3 10.54 8.67 9.24
C SER A 3 10.16 10.11 8.92
N GLU A 4 10.35 10.51 7.69
CA GLU A 4 10.07 11.85 7.25
C GLU A 4 9.11 11.82 6.09
N GLU A 5 8.52 12.97 5.82
CA GLU A 5 7.59 13.10 4.70
C GLU A 5 6.50 12.05 4.77
N PHE A 6 5.99 11.83 5.94
CA PHE A 6 4.95 10.85 6.16
C PHE A 6 3.66 11.32 5.48
N ARG A 7 3.04 10.43 4.73
CA ARG A 7 1.81 10.76 4.04
C ARG A 7 0.88 9.54 4.09
N GLU A 8 -0.37 9.79 4.36
CA GLU A 8 -1.32 8.72 4.47
C GLU A 8 -2.58 9.10 3.73
N ARG A 9 -3.14 8.19 2.97
CA ARG A 9 -4.39 8.47 2.29
C ARG A 9 -5.16 7.17 2.12
N ARG A 10 -6.45 7.28 1.91
CA ARG A 10 -7.29 6.14 1.65
C ARG A 10 -7.65 6.11 0.18
N GLN A 11 -7.77 4.93 -0.35
CA GLN A 11 -8.08 4.77 -1.75
C GLN A 11 -8.76 3.42 -1.94
N GLU A 12 -9.54 3.30 -2.99
CA GLU A 12 -10.21 2.06 -3.28
C GLU A 12 -9.43 1.31 -4.35
N LEU A 13 -9.10 0.07 -4.12
CA LEU A 13 -8.43 -0.77 -5.08
C LEU A 13 -9.24 -2.04 -5.25
N ASN A 14 -9.69 -2.30 -6.47
CA ASN A 14 -10.47 -3.51 -6.77
C ASN A 14 -11.63 -3.72 -5.81
N GLY A 15 -12.29 -2.65 -5.45
CA GLY A 15 -13.43 -2.75 -4.54
C GLY A 15 -13.07 -2.81 -3.08
N TRP A 16 -11.79 -2.73 -2.75
CA TRP A 16 -11.37 -2.75 -1.36
C TRP A 16 -10.90 -1.35 -0.98
N THR A 17 -11.29 -0.92 0.20
CA THR A 17 -10.80 0.36 0.70
C THR A 17 -9.51 0.09 1.44
N VAL A 18 -8.46 0.74 1.02
CA VAL A 18 -7.14 0.52 1.59
C VAL A 18 -6.55 1.82 2.11
N ASN A 19 -5.61 1.69 3.02
CA ASN A 19 -4.91 2.81 3.57
C ASN A 19 -3.50 2.77 3.01
N ILE A 20 -3.09 3.82 2.32
CA ILE A 20 -1.78 3.87 1.70
C ILE A 20 -0.93 4.83 2.49
N VAL A 21 0.14 4.32 3.07
CA VAL A 21 1.04 5.11 3.89
C VAL A 21 2.40 5.13 3.24
N SER A 22 2.97 6.31 3.06
CA SER A 22 4.31 6.40 2.52
C SER A 22 5.14 7.33 3.39
N TYR A 23 6.42 7.09 3.45
CA TYR A 23 7.32 7.87 4.25
C TYR A 23 8.75 7.69 3.76
N ARG A 24 9.63 8.51 4.23
CA ARG A 24 11.02 8.43 3.83
C ARG A 24 11.89 8.15 5.05
N ILE A 25 12.84 7.28 4.90
CA ILE A 25 13.84 7.03 5.90
C ILE A 25 15.18 7.12 5.18
N GLY A 26 15.99 8.09 5.57
CA GLY A 26 17.26 8.32 4.87
C GLY A 26 17.01 8.76 3.45
N GLU A 27 17.51 8.00 2.51
CA GLU A 27 17.36 8.34 1.12
C GLU A 27 16.40 7.44 0.38
N ARG A 28 15.63 6.67 1.10
CA ARG A 28 14.71 5.75 0.46
C ARG A 28 13.29 6.01 0.92
N PHE A 29 12.37 5.80 0.01
CA PHE A 29 10.95 5.95 0.32
C PHE A 29 10.34 4.57 0.50
N TYR A 30 9.38 4.48 1.40
CA TYR A 30 8.72 3.23 1.71
C TYR A 30 7.22 3.46 1.61
N CYS A 31 6.52 2.44 1.21
CA CYS A 31 5.07 2.53 1.11
C CYS A 31 4.45 1.22 1.58
N THR A 32 3.41 1.32 2.39
CA THR A 32 2.67 0.13 2.81
C THR A 32 1.21 0.36 2.48
N ILE A 33 0.52 -0.70 2.15
CA ILE A 33 -0.90 -0.65 1.83
C ILE A 33 -1.61 -1.66 2.71
N ASP A 34 -2.48 -1.17 3.56
CA ASP A 34 -3.19 -2.00 4.53
C ASP A 34 -4.68 -1.93 4.30
N ASN A 35 -5.38 -2.96 4.73
CA ASN A 35 -6.82 -2.94 4.72
C ASN A 35 -7.26 -1.92 5.76
N VAL A 36 -8.27 -1.13 5.45
CA VAL A 36 -8.80 -0.18 6.40
C VAL A 36 -9.39 -0.91 7.60
N ASP A 37 -10.05 -2.01 7.35
CA ASP A 37 -10.53 -2.82 8.44
C ASP A 37 -9.32 -3.47 9.04
N PRO A 38 -9.28 -3.65 10.30
CA PRO A 38 -8.10 -4.13 10.95
C PRO A 38 -7.61 -5.42 10.42
N GLY A 39 -6.39 -5.50 10.34
CA GLY A 39 -5.82 -6.74 10.19
C GLY A 39 -4.89 -7.02 9.11
N ALA A 40 -5.07 -6.63 7.96
CA ALA A 40 -4.28 -7.16 6.90
C ALA A 40 -3.39 -6.14 6.23
N ARG A 41 -2.15 -6.48 6.03
CA ARG A 41 -1.29 -5.68 5.20
C ARG A 41 -1.26 -6.32 3.84
N PHE A 42 -1.63 -5.57 2.82
CA PHE A 42 -1.69 -6.12 1.49
C PHE A 42 -0.38 -6.01 0.73
N ALA A 43 0.40 -4.99 0.97
CA ALA A 43 1.61 -4.82 0.22
C ALA A 43 2.57 -3.87 0.91
N ARG A 44 3.83 -3.97 0.53
CA ARG A 44 4.84 -3.11 1.05
C ARG A 44 5.91 -3.01 -0.02
N ALA A 45 6.44 -1.83 -0.22
CA ALA A 45 7.45 -1.64 -1.23
C ALA A 45 8.36 -0.49 -0.84
N GLU A 46 9.48 -0.38 -1.52
CA GLU A 46 10.40 0.71 -1.31
C GLU A 46 10.94 1.15 -2.65
N GLY A 47 11.46 2.34 -2.70
CA GLY A 47 12.02 2.85 -3.93
C GLY A 47 12.86 4.07 -3.67
N ALA A 48 13.49 4.58 -4.71
CA ALA A 48 14.32 5.76 -4.61
C ALA A 48 13.47 7.03 -4.56
N THR A 49 12.22 6.95 -4.99
CA THR A 49 11.32 8.09 -4.92
C THR A 49 9.99 7.63 -4.36
N ARG A 50 9.19 8.59 -3.90
CA ARG A 50 7.87 8.27 -3.38
C ARG A 50 7.01 7.63 -4.47
N ASP A 51 7.06 8.19 -5.67
CA ASP A 51 6.26 7.65 -6.76
C ASP A 51 6.61 6.20 -7.04
N GLU A 52 7.87 5.89 -7.01
CA GLU A 52 8.31 4.53 -7.26
C GLU A 52 7.83 3.59 -6.16
N ALA A 53 7.98 4.01 -4.91
CA ALA A 53 7.54 3.17 -3.79
C ALA A 53 6.03 2.97 -3.84
N GLU A 54 5.28 4.02 -4.10
CA GLU A 54 3.83 3.92 -4.14
C GLU A 54 3.36 3.09 -5.34
N SER A 55 3.93 3.33 -6.50
CA SER A 55 3.55 2.57 -7.69
C SER A 55 3.77 1.08 -7.49
N THR A 56 4.92 0.73 -6.95
CA THR A 56 5.24 -0.66 -6.74
C THR A 56 4.31 -1.28 -5.71
N ALA A 57 4.04 -0.54 -4.62
CA ALA A 57 3.16 -1.06 -3.59
C ALA A 57 1.74 -1.23 -4.11
N ILE A 58 1.25 -0.28 -4.89
CA ILE A 58 -0.09 -0.36 -5.45
C ILE A 58 -0.18 -1.52 -6.42
N GLU A 59 0.84 -1.72 -7.22
CA GLU A 59 0.85 -2.83 -8.16
C GLU A 59 0.81 -4.16 -7.42
N LYS A 60 1.60 -4.30 -6.36
CA LYS A 60 1.60 -5.53 -5.59
C LYS A 60 0.26 -5.74 -4.91
N ALA A 61 -0.33 -4.69 -4.34
CA ALA A 61 -1.61 -4.81 -3.67
C ALA A 61 -2.70 -5.19 -4.65
N THR A 62 -2.70 -4.58 -5.82
CA THR A 62 -3.71 -4.88 -6.83
C THR A 62 -3.61 -6.34 -7.25
N ARG A 63 -2.39 -6.81 -7.45
CA ARG A 63 -2.19 -8.20 -7.86
C ARG A 63 -2.64 -9.16 -6.75
N TYR A 64 -2.33 -8.82 -5.51
CA TYR A 64 -2.75 -9.63 -4.38
C TYR A 64 -4.27 -9.69 -4.29
N LEU A 65 -4.93 -8.54 -4.46
CA LEU A 65 -6.38 -8.50 -4.36
C LEU A 65 -7.05 -9.20 -5.53
N GLN A 66 -6.43 -9.21 -6.67
CA GLN A 66 -6.98 -9.96 -7.80
C GLN A 66 -6.94 -11.45 -7.53
N GLN A 67 -5.92 -11.90 -6.84
CA GLN A 67 -5.83 -13.30 -6.53
C GLN A 67 -6.75 -13.67 -5.38
N THR A 68 -6.93 -12.73 -4.47
CA THR A 68 -7.76 -13.03 -3.35
C THR A 68 -9.15 -12.61 -3.61
N ARG A 69 -9.88 -13.21 -4.51
CA ARG A 69 -11.11 -12.76 -4.85
C ARG A 69 -12.02 -12.89 -3.75
N ARG A 70 -12.75 -12.00 -3.43
CA ARG A 70 -13.70 -12.10 -2.59
C ARG A 70 -14.86 -12.55 -3.18
N PHE A 71 -15.33 -13.49 -2.95
CA PHE A 71 -16.41 -13.93 -3.55
C PHE A 71 -17.35 -14.03 -2.84
N PRO A 72 -17.95 -13.33 -2.88
CA PRO A 72 -18.97 -13.40 -2.33
C PRO A 72 -19.56 -14.42 -2.71
N ALA A 73 -19.71 -14.65 -3.36
CA ALA A 73 -20.38 -15.51 -3.76
C ALA A 73 -19.82 -16.33 -3.86
N SER A 74 -19.49 -16.46 -3.70
CA SER A 74 -19.08 -17.22 -3.93
C SER A 74 -19.00 -17.40 -3.60
#